data_248a421cca15b47fdf9bb7bdf2c27154
#
_entry.id   248a421cca15b47fdf9bb7bdf2c27154
#
_cell.length_a   1.000
_cell.length_b   1.000
_cell.length_c   1.000
_cell.angle_alpha   90.00
_cell.angle_beta   90.00
_cell.angle_gamma   90.00
#
_symmetry.space_group_name_H-M   'P 1'
#
loop_
_entity.id
_entity.type
_entity.pdbx_description
1 polymer ?
#
loop_
_entity_poly.entity_id
_entity_poly.type
_entity_poly.pdbx_seq_one_letter_code
_entity_poly.pdbx_strand_id
1 'polypeptide(L)'
;MKGCLSVGAAIAILLAVGIYCAFPHPTYNEATLKAVRAESLVLMASKRTYARPDLPESQWPPAIASLHPTFIIVYPDDVDIVTKPFFDGGWGYRVSRNEHDWPEPAGRYSKLDQGVYWFHPY
;
A
#
# COMPACT_ATOMS: atom_id res chain seq x y z
N MET A 1 -18.83 15.77 39.73
CA MET A 1 -18.28 14.48 39.32
C MET A 1 -18.48 14.12 37.84
N LYS A 2 -19.21 14.87 37.08
CA LYS A 2 -19.40 14.61 35.63
C LYS A 2 -18.22 15.04 34.74
N GLY A 3 -17.25 15.79 35.26
CA GLY A 3 -16.14 16.34 34.48
C GLY A 3 -14.90 15.43 34.32
N CYS A 4 -14.63 14.52 35.26
CA CYS A 4 -13.43 13.68 35.22
C CYS A 4 -13.51 12.54 34.20
N LEU A 5 -14.71 12.01 33.95
CA LEU A 5 -14.93 10.96 32.95
C LEU A 5 -14.77 11.47 31.51
N SER A 6 -15.10 12.72 31.26
CA SER A 6 -14.98 13.34 29.95
C SER A 6 -13.53 13.62 29.54
N VAL A 7 -12.67 13.99 30.50
CA VAL A 7 -11.25 14.27 30.25
C VAL A 7 -10.49 12.97 29.95
N GLY A 8 -10.73 11.91 30.70
CA GLY A 8 -10.11 10.61 30.47
C GLY A 8 -10.50 10.02 29.13
N ALA A 9 -11.79 10.12 28.74
CA ALA A 9 -12.25 9.67 27.44
C ALA A 9 -11.64 10.48 26.29
N ALA A 10 -11.54 11.81 26.43
CA ALA A 10 -10.91 12.67 25.43
C ALA A 10 -9.42 12.35 25.25
N ILE A 11 -8.68 12.10 26.31
CA ILE A 11 -7.26 11.71 26.26
C ILE A 11 -7.13 10.35 25.57
N ALA A 12 -7.97 9.35 25.91
CA ALA A 12 -7.95 8.04 25.29
C ALA A 12 -8.24 8.11 23.78
N ILE A 13 -9.19 8.95 23.36
CA ILE A 13 -9.51 9.18 21.94
C ILE A 13 -8.33 9.84 21.23
N LEU A 14 -7.70 10.86 21.81
CA LEU A 14 -6.54 11.55 21.24
C LEU A 14 -5.35 10.60 21.09
N LEU A 15 -5.09 9.72 22.06
CA LEU A 15 -4.05 8.71 21.98
C LEU A 15 -4.35 7.66 20.89
N ALA A 16 -5.60 7.20 20.81
CA ALA A 16 -6.01 6.25 19.78
C ALA A 16 -5.88 6.85 18.37
N VAL A 17 -6.30 8.11 18.17
CA VAL A 17 -6.14 8.83 16.90
C VAL A 17 -4.64 9.03 16.59
N GLY A 18 -3.82 9.40 17.56
CA GLY A 18 -2.38 9.56 17.42
C GLY A 18 -1.70 8.27 17.00
N ILE A 19 -2.05 7.14 17.63
CA ILE A 19 -1.54 5.81 17.26
C ILE A 19 -2.00 5.43 15.86
N TYR A 20 -3.27 5.62 15.54
CA TYR A 20 -3.80 5.32 14.21
C TYR A 20 -3.09 6.14 13.11
N CYS A 21 -2.84 7.44 13.33
CA CYS A 21 -2.13 8.29 12.38
C CYS A 21 -0.62 8.00 12.28
N ALA A 22 -0.02 7.34 13.29
CA ALA A 22 1.41 7.01 13.30
C ALA A 22 1.75 5.83 12.37
N PHE A 23 0.79 4.96 12.08
CA PHE A 23 0.99 3.79 11.21
C PHE A 23 0.37 4.05 9.83
N PRO A 24 1.06 3.65 8.76
CA PRO A 24 0.50 3.70 7.42
C PRO A 24 -0.72 2.79 7.28
N HIS A 25 -1.72 3.25 6.54
CA HIS A 25 -2.90 2.45 6.21
C HIS A 25 -3.24 2.60 4.74
N PRO A 26 -3.90 1.57 4.16
CA PRO A 26 -4.26 1.59 2.76
C PRO A 26 -5.45 2.51 2.50
N THR A 27 -5.62 2.90 1.24
CA THR A 27 -6.90 3.37 0.76
C THR A 27 -7.86 2.20 0.58
N TYR A 28 -9.13 2.43 0.89
CA TYR A 28 -10.22 1.48 0.61
C TYR A 28 -11.13 1.98 -0.52
N ASN A 29 -10.73 3.05 -1.21
CA ASN A 29 -11.49 3.58 -2.35
C ASN A 29 -11.41 2.61 -3.53
N GLU A 30 -12.54 1.99 -3.87
CA GLU A 30 -12.62 0.97 -4.91
C GLU A 30 -12.18 1.48 -6.29
N ALA A 31 -12.59 2.70 -6.66
CA ALA A 31 -12.22 3.30 -7.93
C ALA A 31 -10.70 3.51 -8.03
N THR A 32 -10.07 3.98 -6.95
CA THR A 32 -8.62 4.14 -6.86
C THR A 32 -7.91 2.79 -6.97
N LEU A 33 -8.36 1.78 -6.25
CA LEU A 33 -7.75 0.44 -6.28
C LEU A 33 -7.84 -0.20 -7.68
N LYS A 34 -8.98 -0.05 -8.35
CA LYS A 34 -9.14 -0.53 -9.73
C LYS A 34 -8.23 0.20 -10.72
N ALA A 35 -8.09 1.50 -10.58
CA ALA A 35 -7.18 2.30 -11.41
C ALA A 35 -5.71 1.92 -11.17
N VAL A 36 -5.31 1.74 -9.91
CA VAL A 36 -3.98 1.27 -9.53
C VAL A 36 -3.68 -0.11 -10.13
N ARG A 37 -4.65 -1.01 -10.09
CA ARG A 37 -4.49 -2.33 -10.71
C ARG A 37 -4.32 -2.23 -12.24
N ALA A 38 -5.15 -1.46 -12.90
CA ALA A 38 -5.06 -1.28 -14.35
C ALA A 38 -3.70 -0.69 -14.77
N GLU A 39 -3.22 0.33 -14.08
CA GLU A 39 -1.91 0.93 -14.33
C GLU A 39 -0.77 -0.05 -14.05
N SER A 40 -0.86 -0.83 -12.99
CA SER A 40 0.14 -1.84 -12.64
C SER A 40 0.23 -2.94 -13.69
N LEU A 41 -0.90 -3.39 -14.24
CA LEU A 41 -0.91 -4.36 -15.34
C LEU A 41 -0.23 -3.83 -16.60
N VAL A 42 -0.42 -2.55 -16.91
CA VAL A 42 0.28 -1.88 -18.01
C VAL A 42 1.79 -1.83 -17.76
N LEU A 43 2.23 -1.53 -16.54
CA LEU A 43 3.65 -1.54 -16.16
C LEU A 43 4.26 -2.93 -16.32
N MET A 44 3.58 -3.98 -15.88
CA MET A 44 4.03 -5.36 -16.04
C MET A 44 4.11 -5.79 -17.51
N ALA A 45 3.18 -5.32 -18.34
CA ALA A 45 3.15 -5.62 -19.76
C ALA A 45 4.21 -4.85 -20.57
N SER A 46 4.69 -3.71 -20.05
CA SER A 46 5.80 -3.00 -20.66
C SER A 46 7.07 -3.84 -20.47
N LYS A 47 7.56 -4.47 -21.54
CA LYS A 47 8.74 -5.36 -21.55
C LYS A 47 10.07 -4.63 -21.28
N ARG A 48 10.08 -3.68 -20.37
CA ARG A 48 11.29 -2.95 -20.01
C ARG A 48 12.10 -3.79 -19.06
N THR A 49 13.22 -4.30 -19.54
CA THR A 49 14.31 -4.79 -18.70
C THR A 49 14.92 -3.60 -17.98
N TYR A 50 14.44 -3.33 -16.77
CA TYR A 50 15.13 -2.37 -15.93
C TYR A 50 16.41 -3.04 -15.39
N ALA A 51 17.54 -2.37 -15.53
CA ALA A 51 18.77 -2.76 -14.84
C ALA A 51 18.59 -2.73 -13.31
N ARG A 52 17.59 -1.96 -12.85
CA ARG A 52 17.01 -1.99 -11.51
C ARG A 52 15.49 -2.03 -11.67
N PRO A 53 14.77 -2.82 -10.87
CA PRO A 53 13.32 -2.89 -10.95
C PRO A 53 12.59 -1.62 -10.50
N ASP A 54 13.31 -0.62 -9.99
CA ASP A 54 12.74 0.63 -9.52
C ASP A 54 12.27 1.50 -10.68
N LEU A 55 11.00 1.92 -10.62
CA LEU A 55 10.42 2.81 -11.60
C LEU A 55 10.73 4.27 -11.23
N PRO A 56 11.38 5.07 -12.11
CA PRO A 56 11.61 6.48 -11.85
C PRO A 56 10.32 7.25 -11.59
N GLU A 57 10.35 8.20 -10.66
CA GLU A 57 9.17 9.00 -10.26
C GLU A 57 8.51 9.70 -11.45
N SER A 58 9.31 10.16 -12.42
CA SER A 58 8.81 10.79 -13.65
C SER A 58 7.92 9.86 -14.51
N GLN A 59 7.97 8.56 -14.26
CA GLN A 59 7.21 7.54 -15.00
C GLN A 59 6.06 6.94 -14.17
N TRP A 60 5.82 7.44 -12.96
CA TRP A 60 4.72 6.94 -12.13
C TRP A 60 3.37 7.29 -12.76
N PRO A 61 2.51 6.29 -12.97
CA PRO A 61 1.15 6.55 -13.44
C PRO A 61 0.33 7.32 -12.40
N PRO A 62 -0.69 8.08 -12.82
CA PRO A 62 -1.37 9.03 -11.93
C PRO A 62 -2.07 8.40 -10.73
N ALA A 63 -2.77 7.27 -10.88
CA ALA A 63 -3.44 6.62 -9.74
C ALA A 63 -2.43 6.05 -8.74
N ILE A 64 -1.35 5.45 -9.22
CA ILE A 64 -0.26 4.96 -8.38
C ILE A 64 0.42 6.14 -7.67
N ALA A 65 0.72 7.23 -8.39
CA ALA A 65 1.31 8.44 -7.80
C ALA A 65 0.42 9.05 -6.71
N SER A 66 -0.90 8.94 -6.83
CA SER A 66 -1.84 9.44 -5.82
C SER A 66 -1.74 8.72 -4.47
N LEU A 67 -1.13 7.56 -4.43
CA LEU A 67 -0.86 6.81 -3.20
C LEU A 67 0.36 7.33 -2.43
N HIS A 68 1.08 8.29 -2.99
CA HIS A 68 2.31 8.88 -2.42
C HIS A 68 3.38 7.84 -2.09
N PRO A 69 3.77 6.99 -3.06
CA PRO A 69 4.80 5.99 -2.81
C PRO A 69 6.17 6.63 -2.56
N THR A 70 7.00 5.92 -1.79
CA THR A 70 8.42 6.25 -1.66
C THR A 70 9.20 5.71 -2.86
N PHE A 71 8.86 4.49 -3.28
CA PHE A 71 9.40 3.88 -4.51
C PHE A 71 8.44 2.80 -5.03
N ILE A 72 8.63 2.44 -6.28
CA ILE A 72 7.83 1.42 -6.98
C ILE A 72 8.77 0.42 -7.61
N ILE A 73 8.51 -0.87 -7.38
CA ILE A 73 9.27 -1.97 -7.97
C ILE A 73 8.36 -2.73 -8.92
N VAL A 74 8.79 -2.83 -10.18
CA VAL A 74 8.05 -3.57 -11.22
C VAL A 74 8.71 -4.91 -11.47
N TYR A 75 8.00 -5.99 -11.15
CA TYR A 75 8.39 -7.36 -11.47
C TYR A 75 7.59 -7.87 -12.68
N PRO A 76 7.97 -9.00 -13.28
CA PRO A 76 7.21 -9.57 -14.40
C PRO A 76 5.73 -9.87 -14.09
N ASP A 77 5.43 -10.30 -12.86
CA ASP A 77 4.09 -10.72 -12.44
C ASP A 77 3.50 -9.90 -11.30
N ASP A 78 4.25 -8.95 -10.75
CA ASP A 78 3.84 -8.15 -9.60
C ASP A 78 4.36 -6.71 -9.71
N VAL A 79 3.68 -5.79 -9.04
CA VAL A 79 4.17 -4.44 -8.78
C VAL A 79 4.09 -4.19 -7.28
N ASP A 80 5.21 -3.77 -6.68
CA ASP A 80 5.26 -3.32 -5.29
C ASP A 80 5.29 -1.79 -5.25
N ILE A 81 4.28 -1.22 -4.61
CA ILE A 81 4.15 0.21 -4.39
C ILE A 81 4.44 0.46 -2.91
N VAL A 82 5.67 0.82 -2.59
CA VAL A 82 6.10 0.98 -1.20
C VAL A 82 5.82 2.41 -0.74
N THR A 83 4.94 2.55 0.24
CA THR A 83 4.57 3.87 0.78
C THR A 83 5.44 4.26 1.96
N LYS A 84 5.84 3.32 2.79
CA LYS A 84 6.77 3.54 3.89
C LYS A 84 7.71 2.35 4.03
N PRO A 85 9.00 2.49 3.71
CA PRO A 85 9.98 1.43 3.93
C PRO A 85 10.28 1.22 5.41
N PHE A 86 10.56 -0.03 5.79
CA PHE A 86 10.93 -0.42 7.14
C PHE A 86 11.81 -1.68 7.09
N PHE A 87 13.12 -1.52 7.35
CA PHE A 87 14.11 -2.61 7.25
C PHE A 87 14.00 -3.39 5.92
N ASP A 88 13.76 -4.70 5.99
CA ASP A 88 13.63 -5.58 4.81
C ASP A 88 12.22 -5.60 4.20
N GLY A 89 11.34 -4.73 4.65
CA GLY A 89 9.95 -4.68 4.21
C GLY A 89 9.38 -3.28 4.27
N GLY A 90 8.21 -3.14 4.90
CA GLY A 90 7.53 -1.88 5.07
C GLY A 90 6.04 -1.99 4.84
N TRP A 91 5.43 -0.86 4.53
CA TRP A 91 4.01 -0.76 4.20
C TRP A 91 3.83 -0.34 2.76
N GLY A 92 2.85 -0.91 2.12
CA GLY A 92 2.53 -0.57 0.75
C GLY A 92 1.52 -1.49 0.11
N TYR A 93 1.47 -1.42 -1.21
CA TYR A 93 0.54 -2.21 -2.01
C TYR A 93 1.32 -3.18 -2.90
N ARG A 94 0.84 -4.41 -2.99
CA ARG A 94 1.27 -5.36 -4.02
C ARG A 94 0.13 -5.61 -4.97
N VAL A 95 0.37 -5.42 -6.24
CA VAL A 95 -0.55 -5.76 -7.31
C VAL A 95 -0.03 -6.98 -8.03
N SER A 96 -0.81 -8.06 -8.01
CA SER A 96 -0.47 -9.31 -8.68
C SER A 96 -1.17 -9.40 -10.03
N ARG A 97 -0.47 -9.94 -11.03
CA ARG A 97 -1.05 -10.21 -12.35
C ARG A 97 -2.20 -11.20 -12.24
N ASN A 98 -1.98 -12.28 -11.48
CA ASN A 98 -3.00 -13.27 -11.21
C ASN A 98 -3.76 -12.90 -9.94
N GLU A 99 -5.03 -12.56 -10.09
CA GLU A 99 -5.92 -12.18 -8.98
C GLU A 99 -6.27 -13.32 -8.01
N HIS A 100 -5.97 -14.55 -8.37
CA HIS A 100 -6.21 -15.74 -7.55
C HIS A 100 -4.99 -16.12 -6.70
N ASP A 101 -3.81 -15.57 -6.98
CA ASP A 101 -2.60 -15.85 -6.23
C ASP A 101 -2.54 -14.98 -4.97
N TRP A 102 -2.40 -15.64 -3.81
CA TRP A 102 -2.15 -14.95 -2.55
C TRP A 102 -0.65 -14.78 -2.36
N PRO A 103 -0.16 -13.54 -2.12
CA PRO A 103 1.27 -13.32 -1.87
C PRO A 103 1.78 -14.04 -0.62
N GLU A 104 3.03 -14.45 -0.64
CA GLU A 104 3.71 -15.07 0.49
C GLU A 104 4.75 -14.12 1.12
N PRO A 105 4.93 -14.14 2.43
CA PRO A 105 4.16 -14.91 3.44
C PRO A 105 2.76 -14.32 3.69
N ALA A 106 1.74 -15.18 3.64
CA ALA A 106 0.33 -14.77 3.65
C ALA A 106 -0.06 -13.85 4.81
N GLY A 107 0.54 -14.03 5.99
CA GLY A 107 0.25 -13.22 7.17
C GLY A 107 0.67 -11.75 7.08
N ARG A 108 1.48 -11.38 6.09
CA ARG A 108 1.91 -9.99 5.84
C ARG A 108 1.02 -9.23 4.88
N TYR A 109 0.00 -9.88 4.34
CA TYR A 109 -0.86 -9.30 3.31
C TYR A 109 -2.31 -9.29 3.73
N SER A 110 -2.99 -8.19 3.39
CA SER A 110 -4.44 -8.05 3.53
C SER A 110 -5.03 -7.73 2.17
N LYS A 111 -6.06 -8.46 1.76
CA LYS A 111 -6.70 -8.23 0.47
C LYS A 111 -7.54 -6.95 0.50
N LEU A 112 -7.30 -6.05 -0.46
CA LEU A 112 -8.07 -4.81 -0.63
C LEU A 112 -9.08 -4.93 -1.77
N ASP A 113 -8.69 -5.55 -2.87
CA ASP A 113 -9.48 -5.80 -4.06
C ASP A 113 -8.86 -6.99 -4.82
N GLN A 114 -9.47 -7.43 -5.91
CA GLN A 114 -8.94 -8.51 -6.74
C GLN A 114 -7.53 -8.18 -7.22
N GLY A 115 -6.57 -9.02 -6.84
CA GLY A 115 -5.16 -8.83 -7.20
C GLY A 115 -4.47 -7.64 -6.55
N VAL A 116 -5.10 -6.96 -5.60
CA VAL A 116 -4.52 -5.82 -4.88
C VAL A 116 -4.46 -6.12 -3.40
N TYR A 117 -3.27 -6.06 -2.82
CA TYR A 117 -3.00 -6.40 -1.43
C TYR A 117 -2.28 -5.26 -0.73
N TRP A 118 -2.59 -5.07 0.54
CA TRP A 118 -1.80 -4.24 1.44
C TRP A 118 -0.79 -5.11 2.18
N PHE A 119 0.47 -4.73 2.17
CA PHE A 119 1.48 -5.42 2.94
C PHE A 119 1.97 -4.58 4.13
N HIS A 120 2.39 -5.27 5.17
CA HIS A 120 2.90 -4.71 6.41
C HIS A 120 4.03 -5.60 6.97
N PRO A 121 4.93 -5.07 7.82
CA PRO A 121 6.13 -5.79 8.20
C PRO A 121 5.91 -6.97 9.17
N TYR A 122 4.73 -7.14 9.76
CA TYR A 122 4.39 -8.22 10.70
C TYR A 122 2.95 -8.68 10.56
#